data_58448aaff6764141125a77911ed86974
#
_entry.id   58448aaff6764141125a77911ed86974
#
_cell.length_a   1.000
_cell.length_b   1.000
_cell.length_c   1.000
_cell.angle_alpha   90.00
_cell.angle_beta   90.00
_cell.angle_gamma   90.00
#
_symmetry.space_group_name_H-M   'P 1'
#
loop_
_entity.id
_entity.type
_entity.pdbx_description
1 polymer ?
#
loop_
_entity_poly.entity_id
_entity_poly.type
_entity_poly.pdbx_seq_one_letter_code
_entity_poly.pdbx_strand_id
1 'polypeptide(L)'
;MMSWRYQPLTVRLLAGTAGLLTAAAALAAPAEASPVDDAFIGALGNAGVNYGDPMNAESLGHSVCPMLAQPGGNFAATATRIRGSSGMMSPEMASMFTTIAIQMYCPSVMADVASGNVPGALQQIPGLPGMGGIPGMGSIPGLPGF
;
A
#
# COMPACT_ATOMS: atom_id res chain seq x y z
N MET A 1 -31.09 -26.14 -56.43
CA MET A 1 -31.62 -25.81 -55.10
C MET A 1 -31.13 -26.76 -54.01
N MET A 2 -29.87 -27.13 -54.04
CA MET A 2 -29.26 -28.04 -53.07
C MET A 2 -27.93 -27.53 -52.51
N SER A 3 -27.75 -26.23 -52.42
CA SER A 3 -26.51 -25.64 -51.88
C SER A 3 -26.68 -25.01 -50.49
N TRP A 4 -27.78 -25.27 -49.80
CA TRP A 4 -28.08 -24.69 -48.50
C TRP A 4 -27.64 -25.53 -47.30
N ARG A 5 -27.03 -26.70 -47.53
CA ARG A 5 -26.73 -27.63 -46.42
C ARG A 5 -25.29 -27.65 -45.96
N TYR A 6 -24.43 -26.90 -46.60
CA TYR A 6 -23.01 -26.84 -46.19
C TYR A 6 -22.58 -25.43 -45.75
N GLN A 7 -23.46 -24.70 -45.18
CA GLN A 7 -23.08 -23.52 -44.39
C GLN A 7 -22.86 -23.94 -42.94
N PRO A 8 -21.91 -23.59 -42.53
CA PRO A 8 -20.64 -24.09 -42.13
C PRO A 8 -20.58 -24.09 -40.65
N LEU A 9 -20.39 -25.25 -40.16
CA LEU A 9 -19.84 -25.46 -38.82
C LEU A 9 -18.59 -24.58 -38.58
N THR A 10 -17.86 -24.27 -39.66
CA THR A 10 -16.69 -23.40 -39.59
C THR A 10 -17.00 -21.94 -39.21
N VAL A 11 -18.13 -21.37 -39.69
CA VAL A 11 -18.53 -20.00 -39.34
C VAL A 11 -18.98 -19.93 -37.88
N ARG A 12 -19.62 -20.97 -37.37
CA ARG A 12 -20.02 -21.02 -35.95
C ARG A 12 -18.84 -21.19 -35.02
N LEU A 13 -17.81 -21.91 -35.45
CA LEU A 13 -16.58 -22.07 -34.69
C LEU A 13 -15.75 -20.77 -34.65
N LEU A 14 -15.72 -20.03 -35.77
CA LEU A 14 -15.04 -18.75 -35.83
C LEU A 14 -15.73 -17.67 -34.95
N ALA A 15 -17.06 -17.68 -34.89
CA ALA A 15 -17.79 -16.78 -34.00
C ALA A 15 -17.56 -17.09 -32.51
N GLY A 16 -17.41 -18.39 -32.19
CA GLY A 16 -17.12 -18.82 -30.82
C GLY A 16 -15.70 -18.45 -30.35
N THR A 17 -14.73 -18.51 -31.23
CA THR A 17 -13.34 -18.17 -30.91
C THR A 17 -13.14 -16.65 -30.77
N ALA A 18 -13.84 -15.85 -31.56
CA ALA A 18 -13.81 -14.40 -31.43
C ALA A 18 -14.42 -13.93 -30.09
N GLY A 19 -15.50 -14.59 -29.63
CA GLY A 19 -16.10 -14.28 -28.33
C GLY A 19 -15.21 -14.61 -27.13
N LEU A 20 -14.46 -15.70 -27.20
CA LEU A 20 -13.53 -16.09 -26.14
C LEU A 20 -12.32 -15.16 -26.07
N LEU A 21 -11.82 -14.68 -27.19
CA LEU A 21 -10.69 -13.74 -27.24
C LEU A 21 -11.09 -12.36 -26.69
N THR A 22 -12.31 -11.91 -26.92
CA THR A 22 -12.80 -10.63 -26.37
C THR A 22 -13.04 -10.72 -24.86
N ALA A 23 -13.48 -11.87 -24.35
CA ALA A 23 -13.63 -12.07 -22.90
C ALA A 23 -12.27 -12.14 -22.19
N ALA A 24 -11.27 -12.74 -22.81
CA ALA A 24 -9.91 -12.77 -22.26
C ALA A 24 -9.25 -11.38 -22.23
N ALA A 25 -9.52 -10.55 -23.24
CA ALA A 25 -9.02 -9.17 -23.27
C ALA A 25 -9.70 -8.27 -22.21
N ALA A 26 -10.95 -8.56 -21.85
CA ALA A 26 -11.65 -7.83 -20.79
C ALA A 26 -11.16 -8.20 -19.38
N LEU A 27 -10.58 -9.41 -19.22
CA LEU A 27 -9.97 -9.86 -17.96
C LEU A 27 -8.50 -9.45 -17.83
N ALA A 28 -7.86 -9.11 -18.94
CA ALA A 28 -6.57 -8.45 -18.97
C ALA A 28 -6.78 -6.93 -18.89
N ALA A 29 -7.48 -6.46 -17.85
CA ALA A 29 -7.41 -5.06 -17.50
C ALA A 29 -5.93 -4.73 -17.31
N PRO A 30 -5.39 -3.68 -17.95
CA PRO A 30 -4.06 -3.24 -17.65
C PRO A 30 -4.01 -3.04 -16.13
N ALA A 31 -2.97 -3.54 -15.50
CA ALA A 31 -2.67 -3.19 -14.13
C ALA A 31 -2.34 -1.69 -14.17
N GLU A 32 -3.38 -0.87 -14.23
CA GLU A 32 -3.24 0.56 -14.08
C GLU A 32 -2.74 0.77 -12.66
N ALA A 33 -1.60 1.45 -12.55
CA ALA A 33 -1.11 1.90 -11.27
C ALA A 33 -2.29 2.58 -10.57
N SER A 34 -2.66 2.05 -9.41
CA SER A 34 -3.75 2.61 -8.62
C SER A 34 -3.42 4.07 -8.33
N PRO A 35 -4.38 5.01 -8.39
CA PRO A 35 -4.12 6.40 -7.98
C PRO A 35 -3.51 6.51 -6.58
N VAL A 36 -3.77 5.53 -5.72
CA VAL A 36 -3.16 5.44 -4.38
C VAL A 36 -1.69 5.07 -4.48
N ASP A 37 -1.31 4.18 -5.40
CA ASP A 37 0.09 3.78 -5.60
C ASP A 37 0.91 4.94 -6.16
N ASP A 38 0.38 5.68 -7.14
CA ASP A 38 1.02 6.89 -7.67
C ASP A 38 1.20 7.96 -6.58
N ALA A 39 0.18 8.17 -5.75
CA ALA A 39 0.25 9.10 -4.63
C ALA A 39 1.26 8.65 -3.58
N PHE A 40 1.35 7.35 -3.32
CA PHE A 40 2.33 6.76 -2.41
C PHE A 40 3.77 6.99 -2.89
N ILE A 41 4.06 6.67 -4.14
CA ILE A 41 5.37 6.90 -4.75
C ILE A 41 5.73 8.39 -4.73
N GLY A 42 4.78 9.26 -5.07
CA GLY A 42 4.95 10.71 -4.99
C GLY A 42 5.26 11.19 -3.57
N ALA A 43 4.57 10.67 -2.57
CA ALA A 43 4.81 11.00 -1.16
C ALA A 43 6.19 10.54 -0.68
N LEU A 44 6.64 9.35 -1.08
CA LEU A 44 7.99 8.87 -0.78
C LEU A 44 9.06 9.77 -1.40
N GLY A 45 8.88 10.17 -2.66
CA GLY A 45 9.78 11.08 -3.35
C GLY A 45 9.87 12.45 -2.67
N ASN A 46 8.73 13.03 -2.29
CA ASN A 46 8.67 14.30 -1.57
C ASN A 46 9.31 14.24 -0.17
N ALA A 47 9.21 13.08 0.48
CA ALA A 47 9.85 12.85 1.77
C ALA A 47 11.36 12.55 1.69
N GLY A 48 11.90 12.41 0.48
CA GLY A 48 13.32 12.07 0.27
C GLY A 48 13.66 10.63 0.61
N VAL A 49 12.66 9.73 0.60
CA VAL A 49 12.87 8.31 0.86
C VAL A 49 13.45 7.65 -0.39
N ASN A 50 14.60 7.04 -0.25
CA ASN A 50 15.21 6.24 -1.33
C ASN A 50 14.62 4.82 -1.32
N TYR A 51 13.55 4.62 -2.10
CA TYR A 51 12.80 3.37 -2.15
C TYR A 51 13.26 2.41 -3.26
N GLY A 52 14.15 2.85 -4.16
CA GLY A 52 14.65 2.05 -5.27
C GLY A 52 13.60 1.89 -6.38
N ASP A 53 13.17 0.67 -6.65
CA ASP A 53 12.19 0.37 -7.69
C ASP A 53 10.75 0.66 -7.21
N PRO A 54 9.94 1.43 -7.99
CA PRO A 54 8.58 1.78 -7.62
C PRO A 54 7.66 0.59 -7.38
N MET A 55 7.70 -0.43 -8.23
CA MET A 55 6.82 -1.63 -8.08
C MET A 55 7.15 -2.41 -6.82
N ASN A 56 8.42 -2.50 -6.47
CA ASN A 56 8.85 -3.11 -5.23
C ASN A 56 8.40 -2.28 -4.01
N ALA A 57 8.51 -0.96 -4.09
CA ALA A 57 8.05 -0.06 -3.04
C ALA A 57 6.54 -0.16 -2.81
N GLU A 58 5.74 -0.21 -3.86
CA GLU A 58 4.28 -0.41 -3.79
C GLU A 58 3.94 -1.74 -3.12
N SER A 59 4.57 -2.83 -3.55
CA SER A 59 4.40 -4.16 -2.96
C SER A 59 4.75 -4.18 -1.47
N LEU A 60 5.84 -3.54 -1.08
CA LEU A 60 6.23 -3.39 0.32
C LEU A 60 5.23 -2.51 1.09
N GLY A 61 4.75 -1.42 0.49
CA GLY A 61 3.72 -0.55 1.07
C GLY A 61 2.44 -1.31 1.39
N HIS A 62 1.94 -2.09 0.45
CA HIS A 62 0.77 -2.95 0.64
C HIS A 62 0.95 -4.00 1.74
N SER A 63 2.16 -4.44 1.99
CA SER A 63 2.45 -5.42 3.04
C SER A 63 2.45 -4.86 4.46
N VAL A 64 2.48 -3.54 4.61
CA VAL A 64 2.59 -2.88 5.93
C VAL A 64 1.38 -3.17 6.83
N CYS A 65 0.16 -3.05 6.29
CA CYS A 65 -1.05 -3.29 7.09
C CYS A 65 -1.15 -4.73 7.59
N PRO A 66 -0.94 -5.78 6.76
CA PRO A 66 -0.89 -7.15 7.24
C PRO A 66 0.21 -7.39 8.29
N MET A 67 1.37 -6.75 8.16
CA MET A 67 2.46 -6.88 9.15
C MET A 67 2.07 -6.29 10.50
N LEU A 68 1.38 -5.16 10.51
CA LEU A 68 0.89 -4.53 11.74
C LEU A 68 -0.21 -5.36 12.41
N ALA A 69 -1.04 -6.05 11.61
CA ALA A 69 -2.14 -6.86 12.09
C ALA A 69 -1.71 -8.23 12.65
N GLN A 70 -0.47 -8.66 12.40
CA GLN A 70 0.04 -9.93 12.93
C GLN A 70 0.17 -9.87 14.46
N PRO A 71 0.01 -11.01 15.16
CA PRO A 71 0.29 -11.09 16.58
C PRO A 71 1.72 -10.62 16.89
N GLY A 72 1.86 -9.61 17.77
CA GLY A 72 3.13 -8.97 18.07
C GLY A 72 3.62 -7.97 17.01
N GLY A 73 2.82 -7.73 15.97
CA GLY A 73 3.07 -6.69 14.97
C GLY A 73 3.09 -5.31 15.62
N ASN A 74 4.13 -4.53 15.34
CA ASN A 74 4.24 -3.15 15.77
C ASN A 74 5.01 -2.33 14.73
N PHE A 75 4.95 -1.01 14.86
CA PHE A 75 5.60 -0.10 13.94
C PHE A 75 7.10 -0.37 13.78
N ALA A 76 7.83 -0.50 14.88
CA ALA A 76 9.28 -0.69 14.86
C ALA A 76 9.67 -2.01 14.17
N ALA A 77 8.97 -3.10 14.46
CA ALA A 77 9.20 -4.39 13.82
C ALA A 77 8.88 -4.33 12.30
N THR A 78 7.80 -3.64 11.94
CA THR A 78 7.42 -3.45 10.53
C THR A 78 8.47 -2.62 9.79
N ALA A 79 8.89 -1.49 10.33
CA ALA A 79 9.94 -0.66 9.74
C ALA A 79 11.27 -1.42 9.59
N THR A 80 11.63 -2.27 10.55
CA THR A 80 12.82 -3.12 10.47
C THR A 80 12.71 -4.14 9.34
N ARG A 81 11.54 -4.74 9.14
CA ARG A 81 11.31 -5.68 8.02
C ARG A 81 11.38 -4.97 6.67
N ILE A 82 10.74 -3.80 6.55
CA ILE A 82 10.80 -2.97 5.34
C ILE A 82 12.25 -2.63 4.99
N ARG A 83 13.04 -2.20 5.97
CA ARG A 83 14.47 -1.95 5.80
C ARG A 83 15.23 -3.18 5.30
N GLY A 84 14.97 -4.34 5.91
CA GLY A 84 15.61 -5.59 5.52
C GLY A 84 15.26 -6.02 4.09
N SER A 85 14.03 -5.77 3.66
CA SER A 85 13.56 -6.14 2.32
C SER A 85 14.08 -5.20 1.23
N SER A 86 14.27 -3.92 1.53
CA SER A 86 14.78 -2.94 0.57
C SER A 86 16.31 -2.93 0.43
N GLY A 87 17.02 -3.33 1.48
CA GLY A 87 18.48 -3.39 1.51
C GLY A 87 19.22 -2.05 1.42
N MET A 88 18.52 -0.96 1.11
CA MET A 88 19.10 0.35 0.82
C MET A 88 18.60 1.48 1.72
N MET A 89 17.58 1.23 2.53
CA MET A 89 16.99 2.24 3.39
C MET A 89 17.74 2.36 4.72
N SER A 90 17.96 3.61 5.16
CA SER A 90 18.35 3.89 6.55
C SER A 90 17.18 3.59 7.51
N PRO A 91 17.42 3.42 8.81
CA PRO A 91 16.34 3.23 9.78
C PRO A 91 15.30 4.35 9.75
N GLU A 92 15.73 5.59 9.59
CA GLU A 92 14.87 6.77 9.51
C GLU A 92 13.99 6.74 8.25
N MET A 93 14.59 6.40 7.10
CA MET A 93 13.85 6.25 5.84
C MET A 93 12.83 5.12 5.91
N ALA A 94 13.17 3.99 6.54
CA ALA A 94 12.23 2.88 6.73
C ALA A 94 11.06 3.28 7.64
N SER A 95 11.32 4.09 8.66
CA SER A 95 10.26 4.64 9.53
C SER A 95 9.35 5.60 8.77
N MET A 96 9.90 6.50 7.95
CA MET A 96 9.14 7.39 7.08
C MET A 96 8.32 6.62 6.05
N PHE A 97 8.93 5.64 5.40
CA PHE A 97 8.25 4.75 4.46
C PHE A 97 7.04 4.07 5.12
N THR A 98 7.25 3.48 6.27
CA THR A 98 6.19 2.78 7.02
C THR A 98 5.07 3.74 7.41
N THR A 99 5.39 4.95 7.86
CA THR A 99 4.40 5.99 8.20
C THR A 99 3.55 6.37 6.99
N ILE A 100 4.18 6.63 5.85
CA ILE A 100 3.48 7.00 4.61
C ILE A 100 2.62 5.84 4.13
N ALA A 101 3.13 4.60 4.18
CA ALA A 101 2.37 3.41 3.82
C ALA A 101 1.13 3.22 4.69
N ILE A 102 1.22 3.46 5.99
CA ILE A 102 0.05 3.40 6.89
C ILE A 102 -0.99 4.44 6.49
N GLN A 103 -0.59 5.66 6.21
CA GLN A 103 -1.51 6.74 5.81
C GLN A 103 -2.23 6.44 4.50
N MET A 104 -1.57 5.78 3.55
CA MET A 104 -2.12 5.52 2.23
C MET A 104 -2.88 4.20 2.13
N TYR A 105 -2.39 3.15 2.77
CA TYR A 105 -2.90 1.79 2.58
C TYR A 105 -3.68 1.23 3.77
N CYS A 106 -3.64 1.88 4.94
CA CYS A 106 -4.30 1.38 6.14
C CYS A 106 -5.44 2.30 6.62
N PRO A 107 -6.54 2.44 5.86
CA PRO A 107 -7.61 3.37 6.20
C PRO A 107 -8.30 3.05 7.54
N SER A 108 -8.40 1.78 7.92
CA SER A 108 -8.96 1.37 9.21
C SER A 108 -8.10 1.85 10.37
N VAL A 109 -6.79 1.75 10.24
CA VAL A 109 -5.83 2.24 11.24
C VAL A 109 -5.94 3.76 11.38
N MET A 110 -6.05 4.46 10.25
CA MET A 110 -6.22 5.92 10.25
C MET A 110 -7.54 6.35 10.87
N ALA A 111 -8.61 5.60 10.65
CA ALA A 111 -9.90 5.86 11.29
C ALA A 111 -9.83 5.67 12.81
N ASP A 112 -9.15 4.65 13.29
CA ASP A 112 -8.93 4.42 14.72
C ASP A 112 -8.12 5.56 15.35
N VAL A 113 -7.05 5.99 14.71
CA VAL A 113 -6.25 7.13 15.15
C VAL A 113 -7.09 8.41 15.19
N ALA A 114 -7.90 8.68 14.17
CA ALA A 114 -8.75 9.87 14.09
C ALA A 114 -9.83 9.88 15.20
N SER A 115 -10.30 8.70 15.62
CA SER A 115 -11.27 8.56 16.73
C SER A 115 -10.61 8.56 18.13
N GLY A 116 -9.30 8.72 18.21
CA GLY A 116 -8.54 8.71 19.45
C GLY A 116 -8.12 7.31 19.94
N ASN A 117 -8.47 6.27 19.20
CA ASN A 117 -8.06 4.89 19.50
C ASN A 117 -6.76 4.57 18.77
N VAL A 118 -5.62 4.90 19.36
CA VAL A 118 -4.33 4.54 18.76
C VAL A 118 -4.06 3.06 19.01
N PRO A 119 -4.05 2.21 17.95
CA PRO A 119 -3.70 0.81 18.10
C PRO A 119 -2.34 0.64 18.76
N GLY A 120 -2.21 -0.34 19.63
CA GLY A 120 -0.94 -0.61 20.34
C GLY A 120 0.26 -0.77 19.39
N ALA A 121 0.01 -1.29 18.20
CA ALA A 121 1.01 -1.41 17.13
C ALA A 121 1.61 -0.07 16.69
N LEU A 122 0.92 1.04 16.89
CA LEU A 122 1.34 2.39 16.49
C LEU A 122 1.87 3.25 17.63
N GLN A 123 1.85 2.75 18.86
CA GLN A 123 2.24 3.55 20.02
C GLN A 123 3.71 4.01 20.02
N GLN A 124 4.51 3.51 19.10
CA GLN A 124 5.93 3.83 18.98
C GLN A 124 6.26 4.77 17.81
N ILE A 125 5.25 5.32 17.12
CA ILE A 125 5.50 6.28 16.04
C ILE A 125 5.80 7.65 16.63
N PRO A 126 6.98 8.22 16.39
CA PRO A 126 7.29 9.58 16.82
C PRO A 126 6.36 10.59 16.13
N GLY A 127 5.69 11.43 16.90
CA GLY A 127 4.89 12.54 16.35
C GLY A 127 3.42 12.25 16.05
N LEU A 128 2.85 11.10 16.46
CA LEU A 128 1.41 10.91 16.43
C LEU A 128 0.72 11.73 17.53
N PRO A 129 -0.35 12.47 17.16
CA PRO A 129 -1.16 13.19 18.17
C PRO A 129 -1.81 12.17 19.11
N GLY A 130 -1.61 12.32 20.40
CA GLY A 130 -2.15 11.43 21.43
C GLY A 130 -1.14 10.51 22.08
N MET A 131 0.09 10.50 21.64
CA MET A 131 1.20 9.84 22.33
C MET A 131 1.71 10.69 23.49
N GLY A 132 1.01 10.62 24.60
CA GLY A 132 1.57 10.99 25.89
C GLY A 132 2.66 10.00 26.26
N GLY A 133 3.89 10.36 26.04
CA GLY A 133 5.01 9.57 26.52
C GLY A 133 6.11 9.28 25.52
N ILE A 134 6.65 10.31 24.87
CA ILE A 134 8.04 10.23 24.45
C ILE A 134 8.87 10.52 25.71
N PRO A 135 9.62 9.56 26.25
CA PRO A 135 10.59 9.85 27.29
C PRO A 135 11.60 10.83 26.71
N GLY A 136 11.57 12.09 27.13
CA GLY A 136 12.46 13.13 26.66
C GLY A 136 11.82 14.33 25.98
N MET A 137 10.54 14.32 25.60
CA MET A 137 9.78 15.51 25.24
C MET A 137 8.89 15.98 26.39
N GLY A 138 9.44 15.98 27.57
CA GLY A 138 8.93 16.78 28.66
C GLY A 138 9.10 18.24 28.31
N SER A 139 7.98 18.92 28.10
CA SER A 139 7.86 20.35 28.07
C SER A 139 8.87 21.07 27.17
N ILE A 140 8.47 21.34 25.93
CA ILE A 140 9.10 22.43 25.20
C ILE A 140 8.80 23.70 25.99
N PRO A 141 9.79 24.38 26.60
CA PRO A 141 9.56 25.63 27.33
C PRO A 141 9.07 26.66 26.31
N GLY A 142 7.82 27.07 26.42
CA GLY A 142 7.26 28.13 25.60
C GLY A 142 6.00 27.79 24.79
N LEU A 143 5.48 26.56 24.85
CA LEU A 143 4.15 26.27 24.34
C LEU A 143 3.15 26.38 25.50
N PRO A 144 2.13 27.27 25.40
CA PRO A 144 1.04 27.26 26.37
C PRO A 144 0.37 25.90 26.33
N GLY A 145 0.17 25.29 27.48
CA GLY A 145 -0.45 24.00 27.64
C GLY A 145 -1.81 23.95 26.93
N PHE A 146 -1.99 22.98 26.03
CA PHE A 146 -3.27 22.56 25.53
C PHE A 146 -3.71 21.34 26.33
#